data_d8c5bd93af4e871ccb20a6cf667b0ccf
#
_entry.id   d8c5bd93af4e871ccb20a6cf667b0ccf
#
_cell.length_a   1.000
_cell.length_b   1.000
_cell.length_c   1.000
_cell.angle_alpha   90.00
_cell.angle_beta   90.00
_cell.angle_gamma   90.00
#
_symmetry.space_group_name_H-M   'P 1'
#
loop_
_entity.id
_entity.type
_entity.pdbx_description
1 polymer ?
#
loop_
_entity_poly.entity_id
_entity_poly.type
_entity_poly.pdbx_seq_one_letter_code
_entity_poly.pdbx_strand_id
1 'polypeptide(L)'
;MRRLIAAALLAAALPGPAVAAITNTDECKAALAADPGRAREDAATWERQGGGVPARLCSAAALAALGAHATAAQMLTAVAENPSRAMSTSLRAATLADAADQWLAAGEPHLARTVLDQSDALTPPDPRRQVLAARAAAAESDWSAAETALRAALATISDDALAHALLAAALRNQGDAAAALPEAERAAVLDPDLPEALFEQGAARAETGDSTGAAAAWLALIDRHPDSSLAGPARRNLQRLP
;
A
#
# COMPACT_ATOMS: atom_id res chain seq x y z
N MET A 1 -57.80 46.41 -19.11
CA MET A 1 -56.38 46.27 -18.75
C MET A 1 -56.24 45.35 -17.56
N ARG A 2 -55.96 44.04 -17.80
CA ARG A 2 -55.72 43.05 -16.72
C ARG A 2 -54.23 42.88 -16.59
N ARG A 3 -53.67 43.25 -15.44
CA ARG A 3 -52.28 42.99 -15.09
C ARG A 3 -52.15 41.56 -14.55
N LEU A 4 -51.43 40.71 -15.27
CA LEU A 4 -50.97 39.40 -14.78
C LEU A 4 -49.74 39.59 -13.89
N ILE A 5 -49.88 39.24 -12.62
CA ILE A 5 -48.77 39.17 -11.67
C ILE A 5 -48.19 37.79 -11.80
N ALA A 6 -46.98 37.67 -12.34
CA ALA A 6 -46.22 36.43 -12.35
C ALA A 6 -45.55 36.26 -10.97
N ALA A 7 -45.99 35.25 -10.21
CA ALA A 7 -45.34 34.85 -8.98
C ALA A 7 -44.14 33.97 -9.33
N ALA A 8 -42.91 34.49 -9.08
CA ALA A 8 -41.68 33.72 -9.15
C ALA A 8 -41.59 32.80 -7.92
N LEU A 9 -41.72 31.50 -8.14
CA LEU A 9 -41.43 30.46 -7.13
C LEU A 9 -39.91 30.38 -6.97
N LEU A 10 -39.35 30.94 -5.90
CA LEU A 10 -38.01 30.64 -5.44
C LEU A 10 -38.02 29.20 -4.88
N ALA A 11 -37.45 28.26 -5.62
CA ALA A 11 -37.15 26.92 -5.08
C ALA A 11 -36.01 27.09 -4.07
N ALA A 12 -36.33 27.02 -2.77
CA ALA A 12 -35.34 26.91 -1.74
C ALA A 12 -34.69 25.52 -1.86
N ALA A 13 -33.41 25.48 -2.27
CA ALA A 13 -32.61 24.28 -2.21
C ALA A 13 -32.52 23.83 -0.73
N LEU A 14 -33.10 22.67 -0.42
CA LEU A 14 -32.93 22.05 0.89
C LEU A 14 -31.44 21.80 1.10
N PRO A 15 -30.85 22.20 2.23
CA PRO A 15 -29.47 21.80 2.52
C PRO A 15 -29.43 20.28 2.58
N GLY A 16 -28.55 19.67 1.76
CA GLY A 16 -28.26 18.26 1.86
C GLY A 16 -27.81 17.90 3.29
N PRO A 17 -27.87 16.62 3.68
CA PRO A 17 -27.48 16.21 5.03
C PRO A 17 -26.09 16.75 5.30
N ALA A 18 -25.94 17.53 6.37
CA ALA A 18 -24.66 18.01 6.85
C ALA A 18 -23.84 16.76 7.21
N VAL A 19 -22.85 16.43 6.38
CA VAL A 19 -21.88 15.39 6.72
C VAL A 19 -21.15 15.86 7.96
N ALA A 20 -21.11 15.03 9.00
CA ALA A 20 -20.49 15.37 10.27
C ALA A 20 -19.02 15.76 10.02
N ALA A 21 -18.58 16.88 10.60
CA ALA A 21 -17.19 17.33 10.50
C ALA A 21 -16.27 16.28 11.17
N ILE A 22 -15.11 16.01 10.58
CA ILE A 22 -14.11 15.12 11.17
C ILE A 22 -13.53 15.82 12.40
N THR A 23 -13.60 15.16 13.56
CA THR A 23 -13.07 15.64 14.84
C THR A 23 -12.17 14.60 15.54
N ASN A 24 -12.13 13.37 15.03
CA ASN A 24 -11.35 12.27 15.56
C ASN A 24 -10.97 11.26 14.45
N THR A 25 -10.11 10.31 14.81
CA THR A 25 -9.56 9.31 13.86
C THR A 25 -10.60 8.32 13.33
N ASP A 26 -11.65 8.00 14.08
CA ASP A 26 -12.67 7.06 13.62
C ASP A 26 -13.60 7.71 12.59
N GLU A 27 -13.96 8.97 12.81
CA GLU A 27 -14.66 9.79 11.80
C GLU A 27 -13.82 9.97 10.54
N CYS A 28 -12.48 10.13 10.68
CA CYS A 28 -11.58 10.16 9.53
C CYS A 28 -11.64 8.85 8.72
N LYS A 29 -11.54 7.69 9.38
CA LYS A 29 -11.64 6.39 8.70
C LYS A 29 -12.96 6.24 7.95
N ALA A 30 -14.07 6.61 8.58
CA ALA A 30 -15.39 6.57 7.96
C ALA A 30 -15.49 7.50 6.74
N ALA A 31 -14.96 8.72 6.85
CA ALA A 31 -14.95 9.69 5.77
C ALA A 31 -14.07 9.24 4.59
N LEU A 32 -12.89 8.67 4.86
CA LEU A 32 -12.01 8.10 3.84
C LEU A 32 -12.68 6.98 3.04
N ALA A 33 -13.43 6.12 3.71
CA ALA A 33 -14.17 5.03 3.06
C ALA A 33 -15.33 5.53 2.19
N ALA A 34 -15.93 6.67 2.56
CA ALA A 34 -17.07 7.25 1.84
C ALA A 34 -16.64 8.13 0.66
N ASP A 35 -15.74 9.07 0.88
CA ASP A 35 -15.24 10.04 -0.12
C ASP A 35 -13.87 10.60 0.32
N PRO A 36 -12.77 10.09 -0.22
CA PRO A 36 -11.43 10.57 0.11
C PRO A 36 -11.19 12.05 -0.21
N GLY A 37 -11.83 12.57 -1.27
CA GLY A 37 -11.71 13.97 -1.64
C GLY A 37 -12.27 14.90 -0.57
N ARG A 38 -13.49 14.61 -0.13
CA ARG A 38 -14.14 15.32 0.96
C ARG A 38 -13.43 15.11 2.29
N ALA A 39 -13.00 13.87 2.58
CA ALA A 39 -12.23 13.58 3.79
C ALA A 39 -10.99 14.46 3.93
N ARG A 40 -10.30 14.76 2.83
CA ARG A 40 -9.15 15.69 2.79
C ARG A 40 -9.54 17.12 3.18
N GLU A 41 -10.66 17.62 2.66
CA GLU A 41 -11.15 18.98 2.97
C GLU A 41 -11.56 19.11 4.44
N ASP A 42 -12.27 18.10 4.93
CA ASP A 42 -12.74 18.03 6.32
C ASP A 42 -11.55 17.87 7.29
N ALA A 43 -10.53 17.06 6.94
CA ALA A 43 -9.30 16.91 7.71
C ALA A 43 -8.49 18.22 7.77
N ALA A 44 -8.40 18.97 6.66
CA ALA A 44 -7.77 20.28 6.65
C ALA A 44 -8.55 21.30 7.51
N THR A 45 -9.86 21.18 7.59
CA THR A 45 -10.69 21.98 8.49
C THR A 45 -10.44 21.62 9.94
N TRP A 46 -10.39 20.32 10.24
CA TRP A 46 -10.04 19.81 11.58
C TRP A 46 -8.64 20.27 12.01
N GLU A 47 -7.65 20.26 11.13
CA GLU A 47 -6.31 20.78 11.43
C GLU A 47 -6.34 22.26 11.85
N ARG A 48 -7.08 23.11 11.11
CA ARG A 48 -7.26 24.54 11.48
C ARG A 48 -7.96 24.76 12.81
N GLN A 49 -8.79 23.81 13.22
CA GLN A 49 -9.50 23.79 14.51
C GLN A 49 -8.67 23.20 15.66
N GLY A 50 -7.40 22.89 15.41
CA GLY A 50 -6.49 22.37 16.43
C GLY A 50 -6.38 20.86 16.47
N GLY A 51 -6.83 20.13 15.43
CA GLY A 51 -6.73 18.67 15.31
C GLY A 51 -5.30 18.11 15.28
N GLY A 52 -4.30 18.97 15.06
CA GLY A 52 -2.88 18.65 15.20
C GLY A 52 -2.42 17.46 14.36
N VAL A 53 -1.59 16.59 14.95
CA VAL A 53 -1.03 15.40 14.26
C VAL A 53 -2.14 14.49 13.71
N PRO A 54 -3.19 14.10 14.44
CA PRO A 54 -4.24 13.24 13.89
C PRO A 54 -4.91 13.79 12.63
N ALA A 55 -5.19 15.08 12.57
CA ALA A 55 -5.79 15.73 11.39
C ALA A 55 -4.84 15.68 10.18
N ARG A 56 -3.53 15.90 10.40
CA ARG A 56 -2.51 15.83 9.34
C ARG A 56 -2.34 14.39 8.82
N LEU A 57 -2.37 13.39 9.69
CA LEU A 57 -2.34 11.98 9.30
C LEU A 57 -3.59 11.61 8.49
N CYS A 58 -4.76 12.14 8.86
CA CYS A 58 -5.99 11.97 8.10
C CYS A 58 -5.88 12.58 6.68
N SER A 59 -5.33 13.80 6.57
CA SER A 59 -5.08 14.47 5.29
C SER A 59 -4.11 13.65 4.41
N ALA A 60 -3.05 13.09 5.00
CA ALA A 60 -2.10 12.23 4.29
C ALA A 60 -2.76 10.93 3.78
N ALA A 61 -3.59 10.29 4.61
CA ALA A 61 -4.34 9.11 4.22
C ALA A 61 -5.32 9.40 3.07
N ALA A 62 -5.98 10.56 3.09
CA ALA A 62 -6.86 11.00 2.01
C ALA A 62 -6.09 11.23 0.70
N LEU A 63 -4.90 11.84 0.77
CA LEU A 63 -4.01 12.02 -0.39
C LEU A 63 -3.58 10.66 -0.98
N ALA A 64 -3.22 9.71 -0.12
CA ALA A 64 -2.88 8.35 -0.53
C ALA A 64 -4.04 7.67 -1.26
N ALA A 65 -5.26 7.74 -0.70
CA ALA A 65 -6.47 7.18 -1.30
C ALA A 65 -6.84 7.83 -2.64
N LEU A 66 -6.43 9.08 -2.87
CA LEU A 66 -6.58 9.80 -4.14
C LEU A 66 -5.44 9.53 -5.14
N GLY A 67 -4.50 8.63 -4.81
CA GLY A 67 -3.34 8.33 -5.64
C GLY A 67 -2.22 9.39 -5.61
N ALA A 68 -2.33 10.40 -4.75
CA ALA A 68 -1.31 11.44 -4.60
C ALA A 68 -0.17 10.99 -3.66
N HIS A 69 0.41 9.82 -3.96
CA HIS A 69 1.34 9.09 -3.09
C HIS A 69 2.56 9.91 -2.69
N ALA A 70 3.23 10.58 -3.63
CA ALA A 70 4.39 11.41 -3.31
C ALA A 70 4.05 12.54 -2.33
N THR A 71 2.89 13.19 -2.52
CA THR A 71 2.43 14.26 -1.62
C THR A 71 2.06 13.71 -0.23
N ALA A 72 1.42 12.54 -0.18
CA ALA A 72 1.12 11.84 1.07
C ALA A 72 2.41 11.50 1.83
N ALA A 73 3.41 10.92 1.13
CA ALA A 73 4.71 10.59 1.70
C ALA A 73 5.45 11.81 2.26
N GLN A 74 5.49 12.91 1.50
CA GLN A 74 6.08 14.17 1.96
C GLN A 74 5.40 14.69 3.22
N MET A 75 4.06 14.66 3.27
CA MET A 75 3.30 15.10 4.44
C MET A 75 3.58 14.21 5.67
N LEU A 76 3.59 12.89 5.50
CA LEU A 76 3.92 11.95 6.59
C LEU A 76 5.34 12.16 7.11
N THR A 77 6.33 12.30 6.21
CA THR A 77 7.72 12.60 6.58
C THR A 77 7.81 13.90 7.38
N ALA A 78 7.17 14.98 6.89
CA ALA A 78 7.17 16.27 7.59
C ALA A 78 6.49 16.22 8.97
N VAL A 79 5.44 15.39 9.13
CA VAL A 79 4.80 15.14 10.44
C VAL A 79 5.75 14.46 11.41
N ALA A 80 6.50 13.46 10.94
CA ALA A 80 7.44 12.72 11.76
C ALA A 80 8.72 13.50 12.10
N GLU A 81 9.19 14.35 11.19
CA GLU A 81 10.38 15.21 11.40
C GLU A 81 10.10 16.39 12.35
N ASN A 82 8.86 16.88 12.35
CA ASN A 82 8.44 17.99 13.21
C ASN A 82 7.37 17.52 14.22
N PRO A 83 7.73 16.59 15.11
CA PRO A 83 6.76 16.00 16.02
C PRO A 83 6.30 17.01 17.07
N SER A 84 4.99 17.01 17.34
CA SER A 84 4.50 17.66 18.55
C SER A 84 4.97 16.91 19.82
N ARG A 85 4.95 17.58 20.98
CA ARG A 85 5.28 16.90 22.26
C ARG A 85 4.39 15.70 22.59
N ALA A 86 3.21 15.63 21.98
CA ALA A 86 2.27 14.52 22.16
C ALA A 86 2.57 13.31 21.27
N MET A 87 3.48 13.43 20.29
CA MET A 87 3.79 12.34 19.37
C MET A 87 4.86 11.42 19.96
N SER A 88 4.49 10.19 20.29
CA SER A 88 5.42 9.19 20.82
C SER A 88 6.46 8.76 19.76
N THR A 89 7.60 8.24 20.26
CA THR A 89 8.65 7.68 19.38
C THR A 89 8.11 6.56 18.49
N SER A 90 7.25 5.69 19.06
CA SER A 90 6.62 4.62 18.29
C SER A 90 5.68 5.13 17.20
N LEU A 91 4.89 6.19 17.49
CA LEU A 91 4.02 6.81 16.47
C LEU A 91 4.86 7.47 15.37
N ARG A 92 6.00 8.10 15.72
CA ARG A 92 6.93 8.66 14.74
C ARG A 92 7.47 7.58 13.82
N ALA A 93 7.95 6.47 14.39
CA ALA A 93 8.45 5.34 13.61
C ALA A 93 7.38 4.76 12.68
N ALA A 94 6.15 4.56 13.18
CA ALA A 94 5.03 4.10 12.37
C ALA A 94 4.67 5.08 11.24
N THR A 95 4.69 6.39 11.52
CA THR A 95 4.42 7.43 10.49
C THR A 95 5.49 7.44 9.39
N LEU A 96 6.76 7.20 9.74
CA LEU A 96 7.84 7.06 8.74
C LEU A 96 7.68 5.76 7.92
N ALA A 97 7.22 4.67 8.54
CA ALA A 97 6.89 3.45 7.81
C ALA A 97 5.71 3.66 6.83
N ASP A 98 4.69 4.42 7.24
CA ASP A 98 3.60 4.83 6.34
C ASP A 98 4.11 5.72 5.20
N ALA A 99 5.05 6.63 5.48
CA ALA A 99 5.70 7.43 4.45
C ALA A 99 6.48 6.56 3.45
N ALA A 100 7.19 5.53 3.92
CA ALA A 100 7.92 4.59 3.08
C ALA A 100 6.98 3.84 2.12
N ASP A 101 5.85 3.36 2.61
CA ASP A 101 4.85 2.70 1.76
C ASP A 101 4.32 3.64 0.66
N GLN A 102 4.08 4.90 0.99
CA GLN A 102 3.66 5.90 0.01
C GLN A 102 4.79 6.28 -0.97
N TRP A 103 6.06 6.32 -0.54
CA TRP A 103 7.19 6.52 -1.44
C TRP A 103 7.36 5.34 -2.42
N LEU A 104 7.16 4.10 -1.95
CA LEU A 104 7.14 2.92 -2.82
C LEU A 104 6.01 3.00 -3.86
N ALA A 105 4.82 3.40 -3.43
CA ALA A 105 3.68 3.59 -4.34
C ALA A 105 3.89 4.75 -5.34
N ALA A 106 4.72 5.73 -4.99
CA ALA A 106 5.14 6.82 -5.87
C ALA A 106 6.27 6.43 -6.85
N GLY A 107 6.84 5.23 -6.71
CA GLY A 107 7.98 4.79 -7.52
C GLY A 107 9.34 5.36 -7.07
N GLU A 108 9.46 5.75 -5.81
CA GLU A 108 10.64 6.40 -5.22
C GLU A 108 11.27 5.51 -4.13
N PRO A 109 11.84 4.33 -4.47
CA PRO A 109 12.34 3.38 -3.49
C PRO A 109 13.49 3.91 -2.63
N HIS A 110 14.36 4.77 -3.18
CA HIS A 110 15.46 5.39 -2.42
C HIS A 110 14.95 6.32 -1.30
N LEU A 111 13.82 7.04 -1.53
CA LEU A 111 13.19 7.85 -0.48
C LEU A 111 12.51 6.96 0.55
N ALA A 112 11.91 5.85 0.13
CA ALA A 112 11.35 4.86 1.04
C ALA A 112 12.44 4.30 1.99
N ARG A 113 13.60 3.93 1.47
CA ARG A 113 14.74 3.48 2.30
C ARG A 113 15.19 4.55 3.29
N THR A 114 15.34 5.78 2.82
CA THR A 114 15.76 6.89 3.69
C THR A 114 14.83 7.07 4.90
N VAL A 115 13.51 7.03 4.71
CA VAL A 115 12.57 7.18 5.83
C VAL A 115 12.46 5.91 6.67
N LEU A 116 12.73 4.71 6.12
CA LEU A 116 12.84 3.48 6.89
C LEU A 116 14.07 3.51 7.82
N ASP A 117 15.21 3.94 7.33
CA ASP A 117 16.42 4.13 8.15
C ASP A 117 16.16 5.10 9.32
N GLN A 118 15.44 6.19 9.06
CA GLN A 118 15.00 7.12 10.10
C GLN A 118 14.05 6.46 11.11
N SER A 119 13.13 5.61 10.63
CA SER A 119 12.22 4.87 11.48
C SER A 119 12.95 3.88 12.38
N ASP A 120 13.92 3.15 11.83
CA ASP A 120 14.68 2.13 12.55
C ASP A 120 15.66 2.73 13.56
N ALA A 121 16.09 3.97 13.34
CA ALA A 121 16.82 4.75 14.33
C ALA A 121 15.96 5.15 15.55
N LEU A 122 14.62 5.16 15.41
CA LEU A 122 13.70 5.49 16.50
C LEU A 122 13.31 4.26 17.34
N THR A 123 13.05 3.14 16.68
CA THR A 123 12.66 1.87 17.31
C THR A 123 13.19 0.70 16.49
N PRO A 124 13.52 -0.45 17.10
CA PRO A 124 13.91 -1.64 16.33
C PRO A 124 12.90 -1.97 15.23
N PRO A 125 13.35 -2.44 14.05
CA PRO A 125 12.47 -2.77 12.94
C PRO A 125 11.50 -3.89 13.35
N ASP A 126 10.25 -3.74 12.92
CA ASP A 126 9.19 -4.74 13.02
C ASP A 126 9.01 -5.46 11.68
N PRO A 127 8.28 -6.59 11.61
CA PRO A 127 8.08 -7.35 10.39
C PRO A 127 7.52 -6.52 9.22
N ARG A 128 6.60 -5.61 9.49
CA ARG A 128 6.03 -4.73 8.44
C ARG A 128 7.12 -3.84 7.81
N ARG A 129 7.98 -3.23 8.62
CA ARG A 129 9.08 -2.39 8.13
C ARG A 129 10.13 -3.20 7.38
N GLN A 130 10.39 -4.43 7.82
CA GLN A 130 11.28 -5.36 7.10
C GLN A 130 10.72 -5.72 5.72
N VAL A 131 9.42 -5.96 5.59
CA VAL A 131 8.75 -6.16 4.28
C VAL A 131 8.83 -4.90 3.42
N LEU A 132 8.63 -3.71 3.99
CA LEU A 132 8.79 -2.45 3.24
C LEU A 132 10.23 -2.24 2.77
N ALA A 133 11.23 -2.55 3.62
CA ALA A 133 12.63 -2.50 3.24
C ALA A 133 12.96 -3.47 2.11
N ALA A 134 12.41 -4.67 2.15
CA ALA A 134 12.55 -5.65 1.08
C ALA A 134 11.93 -5.17 -0.24
N ARG A 135 10.73 -4.56 -0.19
CA ARG A 135 10.10 -3.98 -1.38
C ARG A 135 10.92 -2.85 -1.97
N ALA A 136 11.53 -2.00 -1.13
CA ALA A 136 12.42 -0.94 -1.57
C ALA A 136 13.69 -1.51 -2.23
N ALA A 137 14.33 -2.50 -1.61
CA ALA A 137 15.50 -3.17 -2.15
C ALA A 137 15.19 -3.87 -3.49
N ALA A 138 14.07 -4.59 -3.59
CA ALA A 138 13.63 -5.25 -4.80
C ALA A 138 13.38 -4.24 -5.96
N ALA A 139 12.80 -3.09 -5.67
CA ALA A 139 12.59 -2.03 -6.65
C ALA A 139 13.90 -1.44 -7.18
N GLU A 140 14.98 -1.51 -6.39
CA GLU A 140 16.35 -1.15 -6.78
C GLU A 140 17.14 -2.34 -7.35
N SER A 141 16.49 -3.51 -7.52
CA SER A 141 17.10 -4.78 -7.95
C SER A 141 18.17 -5.32 -6.99
N ASP A 142 18.19 -4.88 -5.74
CA ASP A 142 19.03 -5.45 -4.68
C ASP A 142 18.30 -6.66 -4.05
N TRP A 143 18.30 -7.76 -4.80
CA TRP A 143 17.59 -8.98 -4.43
C TRP A 143 18.16 -9.64 -3.17
N SER A 144 19.46 -9.49 -2.92
CA SER A 144 20.12 -10.02 -1.70
C SER A 144 19.66 -9.28 -0.45
N ALA A 145 19.57 -7.95 -0.51
CA ALA A 145 19.02 -7.16 0.60
C ALA A 145 17.52 -7.46 0.82
N ALA A 146 16.77 -7.63 -0.28
CA ALA A 146 15.35 -8.00 -0.20
C ALA A 146 15.17 -9.37 0.50
N GLU A 147 15.93 -10.39 0.10
CA GLU A 147 15.92 -11.71 0.74
C GLU A 147 16.24 -11.61 2.23
N THR A 148 17.29 -10.89 2.59
CA THR A 148 17.72 -10.73 3.99
C THR A 148 16.60 -10.14 4.85
N ALA A 149 15.98 -9.07 4.37
CA ALA A 149 14.88 -8.40 5.09
C ALA A 149 13.64 -9.30 5.21
N LEU A 150 13.28 -10.05 4.15
CA LEU A 150 12.12 -10.95 4.18
C LEU A 150 12.35 -12.15 5.12
N ARG A 151 13.53 -12.73 5.13
CA ARG A 151 13.86 -13.78 6.09
C ARG A 151 13.79 -13.29 7.54
N ALA A 152 14.20 -12.05 7.80
CA ALA A 152 14.07 -11.44 9.12
C ALA A 152 12.60 -11.21 9.50
N ALA A 153 11.75 -10.76 8.58
CA ALA A 153 10.31 -10.61 8.80
C ALA A 153 9.66 -11.98 9.12
N LEU A 154 9.92 -12.98 8.29
CA LEU A 154 9.37 -14.34 8.42
C LEU A 154 9.86 -15.10 9.67
N ALA A 155 11.02 -14.74 10.19
CA ALA A 155 11.50 -15.26 11.48
C ALA A 155 10.60 -14.82 12.66
N THR A 156 9.86 -13.73 12.51
CA THR A 156 8.93 -13.20 13.53
C THR A 156 7.47 -13.57 13.22
N ILE A 157 7.06 -13.50 11.95
CA ILE A 157 5.71 -13.83 11.48
C ILE A 157 5.86 -14.81 10.32
N SER A 158 5.79 -16.11 10.62
CA SER A 158 6.06 -17.20 9.67
C SER A 158 4.92 -17.51 8.70
N ASP A 159 3.80 -16.84 8.79
CA ASP A 159 2.59 -17.08 8.00
C ASP A 159 2.09 -15.82 7.25
N ASP A 160 3.02 -14.93 6.89
CA ASP A 160 2.75 -13.79 6.01
C ASP A 160 2.87 -14.22 4.53
N ALA A 161 1.72 -14.36 3.86
CA ALA A 161 1.65 -14.76 2.45
C ALA A 161 2.41 -13.81 1.52
N LEU A 162 2.29 -12.50 1.75
CA LEU A 162 2.99 -11.51 0.93
C LEU A 162 4.51 -11.60 1.11
N ALA A 163 4.98 -11.75 2.34
CA ALA A 163 6.42 -11.90 2.61
C ALA A 163 7.00 -13.15 1.93
N HIS A 164 6.28 -14.30 1.96
CA HIS A 164 6.68 -15.50 1.23
C HIS A 164 6.68 -15.28 -0.30
N ALA A 165 5.67 -14.63 -0.87
CA ALA A 165 5.64 -14.31 -2.30
C ALA A 165 6.81 -13.41 -2.72
N LEU A 166 7.10 -12.37 -1.93
CA LEU A 166 8.23 -11.47 -2.18
C LEU A 166 9.58 -12.19 -2.02
N LEU A 167 9.70 -13.12 -1.06
CA LEU A 167 10.90 -13.95 -0.90
C LEU A 167 11.11 -14.86 -2.11
N ALA A 168 10.05 -15.47 -2.62
CA ALA A 168 10.10 -16.24 -3.86
C ALA A 168 10.58 -15.39 -5.03
N ALA A 169 10.06 -14.16 -5.16
CA ALA A 169 10.51 -13.21 -6.18
C ALA A 169 12.02 -12.88 -6.03
N ALA A 170 12.48 -12.63 -4.81
CA ALA A 170 13.88 -12.30 -4.56
C ALA A 170 14.82 -13.47 -4.91
N LEU A 171 14.49 -14.69 -4.48
CA LEU A 171 15.26 -15.89 -4.78
C LEU A 171 15.29 -16.19 -6.28
N ARG A 172 14.15 -16.12 -6.96
CA ARG A 172 14.04 -16.33 -8.40
C ARG A 172 14.88 -15.32 -9.19
N ASN A 173 14.84 -14.05 -8.82
CA ASN A 173 15.65 -13.03 -9.49
C ASN A 173 17.15 -13.16 -9.20
N GLN A 174 17.56 -13.90 -8.18
CA GLN A 174 18.93 -14.33 -7.94
C GLN A 174 19.33 -15.60 -8.73
N GLY A 175 18.38 -16.18 -9.47
CA GLY A 175 18.59 -17.41 -10.25
C GLY A 175 18.35 -18.70 -9.47
N ASP A 176 17.85 -18.63 -8.23
CA ASP A 176 17.53 -19.81 -7.42
C ASP A 176 16.03 -20.14 -7.45
N ALA A 177 15.56 -20.58 -8.61
CA ALA A 177 14.17 -21.00 -8.80
C ALA A 177 13.81 -22.22 -7.93
N ALA A 178 14.79 -23.06 -7.60
CA ALA A 178 14.57 -24.22 -6.76
C ALA A 178 14.25 -23.83 -5.30
N ALA A 179 14.91 -22.82 -4.78
CA ALA A 179 14.59 -22.25 -3.47
C ALA A 179 13.33 -21.37 -3.50
N ALA A 180 13.03 -20.71 -4.63
CA ALA A 180 11.85 -19.87 -4.78
C ALA A 180 10.53 -20.67 -4.77
N LEU A 181 10.52 -21.86 -5.34
CA LEU A 181 9.29 -22.67 -5.50
C LEU A 181 8.59 -22.98 -4.17
N PRO A 182 9.24 -23.50 -3.11
CA PRO A 182 8.56 -23.75 -1.85
C PRO A 182 8.02 -22.48 -1.18
N GLU A 183 8.68 -21.35 -1.34
CA GLU A 183 8.20 -20.07 -0.80
C GLU A 183 6.95 -19.58 -1.55
N ALA A 184 6.94 -19.67 -2.89
CA ALA A 184 5.79 -19.35 -3.71
C ALA A 184 4.58 -20.26 -3.42
N GLU A 185 4.82 -21.56 -3.22
CA GLU A 185 3.78 -22.53 -2.83
C GLU A 185 3.25 -22.24 -1.44
N ARG A 186 4.12 -21.87 -0.49
CA ARG A 186 3.70 -21.46 0.84
C ARG A 186 2.82 -20.22 0.80
N ALA A 187 3.19 -19.19 0.02
CA ALA A 187 2.39 -18.00 -0.18
C ALA A 187 0.98 -18.34 -0.70
N ALA A 188 0.89 -19.19 -1.73
CA ALA A 188 -0.39 -19.60 -2.33
C ALA A 188 -1.24 -20.49 -1.39
N VAL A 189 -0.64 -21.20 -0.44
CA VAL A 189 -1.37 -21.93 0.61
C VAL A 189 -1.92 -20.98 1.66
N LEU A 190 -1.14 -19.96 2.05
CA LEU A 190 -1.54 -18.98 3.07
C LEU A 190 -2.63 -18.03 2.56
N ASP A 191 -2.48 -17.55 1.33
CA ASP A 191 -3.50 -16.73 0.65
C ASP A 191 -3.61 -17.17 -0.83
N PRO A 192 -4.57 -18.06 -1.14
CA PRO A 192 -4.78 -18.52 -2.51
C PRO A 192 -5.28 -17.44 -3.48
N ASP A 193 -5.68 -16.28 -2.96
CA ASP A 193 -6.23 -15.18 -3.76
C ASP A 193 -5.26 -13.99 -3.89
N LEU A 194 -4.07 -14.09 -3.30
CA LEU A 194 -3.03 -13.06 -3.40
C LEU A 194 -2.41 -13.04 -4.81
N PRO A 195 -2.51 -11.91 -5.56
CA PRO A 195 -1.96 -11.83 -6.91
C PRO A 195 -0.46 -12.12 -7.00
N GLU A 196 0.32 -11.65 -6.04
CA GLU A 196 1.76 -11.87 -5.94
C GLU A 196 2.08 -13.36 -5.77
N ALA A 197 1.31 -14.07 -4.93
CA ALA A 197 1.50 -15.51 -4.71
C ALA A 197 1.22 -16.31 -5.99
N LEU A 198 0.11 -16.02 -6.67
CA LEU A 198 -0.26 -16.66 -7.93
C LEU A 198 0.77 -16.37 -9.04
N PHE A 199 1.29 -15.14 -9.09
CA PHE A 199 2.30 -14.77 -10.08
C PHE A 199 3.62 -15.51 -9.85
N GLU A 200 4.14 -15.49 -8.62
CA GLU A 200 5.42 -16.11 -8.29
C GLU A 200 5.34 -17.64 -8.30
N GLN A 201 4.21 -18.21 -7.93
CA GLN A 201 3.98 -19.66 -8.09
C GLN A 201 4.09 -20.07 -9.56
N GLY A 202 3.46 -19.32 -10.46
CA GLY A 202 3.58 -19.56 -11.88
C GLY A 202 5.01 -19.39 -12.41
N ALA A 203 5.72 -18.35 -11.95
CA ALA A 203 7.08 -18.07 -12.38
C ALA A 203 8.08 -19.14 -11.90
N ALA A 204 8.04 -19.50 -10.62
CA ALA A 204 8.91 -20.53 -10.06
C ALA A 204 8.66 -21.91 -10.69
N ARG A 205 7.40 -22.28 -10.95
CA ARG A 205 7.05 -23.53 -11.65
C ARG A 205 7.56 -23.54 -13.09
N ALA A 206 7.40 -22.45 -13.84
CA ALA A 206 7.91 -22.37 -15.20
C ALA A 206 9.44 -22.56 -15.26
N GLU A 207 10.17 -21.90 -14.36
CA GLU A 207 11.63 -22.00 -14.28
C GLU A 207 12.13 -23.37 -13.81
N THR A 208 11.32 -24.10 -13.04
CA THR A 208 11.61 -25.48 -12.61
C THR A 208 11.07 -26.55 -13.58
N GLY A 209 10.44 -26.14 -14.69
CA GLY A 209 10.02 -27.05 -15.78
C GLY A 209 8.56 -27.50 -15.70
N ASP A 210 7.78 -27.10 -14.68
CA ASP A 210 6.34 -27.38 -14.60
C ASP A 210 5.52 -26.34 -15.39
N SER A 211 5.53 -26.44 -16.71
CA SER A 211 4.77 -25.54 -17.57
C SER A 211 3.25 -25.62 -17.34
N THR A 212 2.73 -26.79 -17.01
CA THR A 212 1.30 -26.99 -16.75
C THR A 212 0.86 -26.29 -15.46
N GLY A 213 1.59 -26.46 -14.40
CA GLY A 213 1.33 -25.78 -13.13
C GLY A 213 1.53 -24.28 -13.21
N ALA A 214 2.54 -23.84 -13.98
CA ALA A 214 2.77 -22.43 -14.25
C ALA A 214 1.57 -21.77 -14.98
N ALA A 215 1.09 -22.43 -16.05
CA ALA A 215 -0.07 -21.96 -16.79
C ALA A 215 -1.32 -21.86 -15.88
N ALA A 216 -1.57 -22.87 -15.05
CA ALA A 216 -2.71 -22.89 -14.14
C ALA A 216 -2.67 -21.71 -13.13
N ALA A 217 -1.51 -21.43 -12.54
CA ALA A 217 -1.34 -20.31 -11.60
C ALA A 217 -1.56 -18.94 -12.26
N TRP A 218 -0.96 -18.71 -13.44
CA TRP A 218 -1.15 -17.44 -14.14
C TRP A 218 -2.55 -17.25 -14.73
N LEU A 219 -3.23 -18.32 -15.16
CA LEU A 219 -4.64 -18.24 -15.56
C LEU A 219 -5.53 -17.87 -14.37
N ALA A 220 -5.30 -18.47 -13.19
CA ALA A 220 -6.03 -18.12 -11.99
C ALA A 220 -5.83 -16.64 -11.61
N LEU A 221 -4.61 -16.11 -11.71
CA LEU A 221 -4.32 -14.69 -11.51
C LEU A 221 -5.14 -13.81 -12.47
N ILE A 222 -5.11 -14.12 -13.77
CA ILE A 222 -5.78 -13.31 -14.80
C ILE A 222 -7.32 -13.34 -14.63
N ASP A 223 -7.86 -14.49 -14.25
CA ASP A 223 -9.30 -14.67 -14.06
C ASP A 223 -9.82 -13.93 -12.83
N ARG A 224 -9.11 -14.07 -11.70
CA ARG A 224 -9.53 -13.48 -10.43
C ARG A 224 -9.16 -12.00 -10.30
N HIS A 225 -8.04 -11.60 -10.89
CA HIS A 225 -7.47 -10.24 -10.76
C HIS A 225 -7.12 -9.63 -12.12
N PRO A 226 -8.12 -9.47 -13.03
CA PRO A 226 -7.87 -8.98 -14.40
C PRO A 226 -7.26 -7.58 -14.45
N ASP A 227 -7.51 -6.77 -13.42
CA ASP A 227 -7.04 -5.38 -13.29
C ASP A 227 -5.73 -5.27 -12.49
N SER A 228 -5.19 -6.38 -11.98
CA SER A 228 -3.89 -6.37 -11.30
C SER A 228 -2.78 -5.99 -12.27
N SER A 229 -1.80 -5.22 -11.78
CA SER A 229 -0.57 -4.91 -12.53
C SER A 229 0.20 -6.16 -12.97
N LEU A 230 0.00 -7.29 -12.30
CA LEU A 230 0.62 -8.58 -12.60
C LEU A 230 -0.11 -9.36 -13.71
N ALA A 231 -1.37 -9.04 -14.01
CA ALA A 231 -2.13 -9.73 -15.06
C ALA A 231 -1.50 -9.59 -16.45
N GLY A 232 -0.96 -8.42 -16.78
CA GLY A 232 -0.24 -8.19 -18.02
C GLY A 232 1.04 -9.04 -18.16
N PRO A 233 1.95 -8.98 -17.18
CA PRO A 233 3.10 -9.90 -17.12
C PRO A 233 2.72 -11.38 -17.17
N ALA A 234 1.69 -11.82 -16.44
CA ALA A 234 1.22 -13.21 -16.46
C ALA A 234 0.78 -13.65 -17.88
N ARG A 235 0.02 -12.82 -18.61
CA ARG A 235 -0.36 -13.10 -20.01
C ARG A 235 0.87 -13.25 -20.92
N ARG A 236 1.88 -12.39 -20.77
CA ARG A 236 3.12 -12.51 -21.55
C ARG A 236 3.90 -13.79 -21.24
N ASN A 237 3.94 -14.17 -19.98
CA ASN A 237 4.62 -15.39 -19.55
C ASN A 237 3.91 -16.64 -20.07
N LEU A 238 2.57 -16.70 -20.04
CA LEU A 238 1.79 -17.78 -20.65
C LEU A 238 2.11 -17.99 -22.14
N GLN A 239 2.27 -16.90 -22.91
CA GLN A 239 2.60 -16.98 -24.34
C GLN A 239 4.02 -17.51 -24.63
N ARG A 240 4.90 -17.53 -23.61
CA ARG A 240 6.29 -17.99 -23.74
C ARG A 240 6.51 -19.40 -23.23
N LEU A 241 5.48 -20.02 -22.63
CA LEU A 241 5.56 -21.42 -22.23
C LEU A 241 5.75 -22.30 -23.46
N PRO A 242 6.58 -23.36 -23.34
CA PRO A 242 6.81 -24.32 -24.43
C PRO A 242 5.57 -25.14 -24.77
#